data_882180ee04c2fc2fa038e2c0ce081432
#
_entry.id   882180ee04c2fc2fa038e2c0ce081432
#
_cell.length_a   1.000
_cell.length_b   1.000
_cell.length_c   1.000
_cell.angle_alpha   90.00
_cell.angle_beta   90.00
_cell.angle_gamma   90.00
#
_symmetry.space_group_name_H-M   'P 1'
#
loop_
_entity.id
_entity.type
_entity.pdbx_description
1 polymer ?
#
loop_
_entity_poly.entity_id
_entity_poly.type
_entity_poly.pdbx_seq_one_letter_code
_entity_poly.pdbx_strand_id
1 'polypeptide(L)'
;MKKIVFLIALFINGGILFSQNLALQKPVSVGSFESGSLLGSNAVDGDMNTRWSSEWSDPQWIYVDLEQPYAIDRVVIYWEGSFAIQYQVQVSTNAIQWTPVATITNGNGGTDTINFTSQNARYIRMYGTQRNSISGFQYGYSIYELEVYGEVPSDDASLLSIDLDGDPFEAFSSMEYNYNYLLGPGDNTVPVATVTTSNPNATTVINNAQNLSESTTIIVTSEDGSVTQTYTIYFQLSQYALVWADEFENDGSIYLEGQTNPVDSQKWFHQTYPPNNGGWFNAEQQHYTDELANSYVSDGTLKIVAIKENYQNPATGSVKPYTAARLNSKYAFRYGRMEVRAKLPNEQGTWPAFWTLGKNISEQGAYWQTQGYGDTVWPACGEIDIMEQSIDKSSTSGAFHFPNAQGSHTFTTNHTSVEDTDGTWHVYAMEWTEDTIDLIVDDVVFHSLNNAENPYFDNEHFILLNTAMGGSLGGGIPEDFTSAVMEIDYVRVFQLDALSINTIADKLVTTVTIYPNPAVNQLHVKATDVIQHLSIYDLQGRILIHKSVAQNQTTLQLNLPKGIYIVKTEGDNFQSIERLIVK
;
A
#
# COMPACT_ATOMS: atom_id res chain seq x y z
N MET A 1 -9.73 21.97 -17.77
CA MET A 1 -8.52 22.47 -17.09
C MET A 1 -8.90 23.50 -16.04
N LYS A 2 -9.10 23.10 -14.80
CA LYS A 2 -8.96 23.93 -13.59
C LYS A 2 -8.48 22.99 -12.50
N LYS A 3 -7.18 23.03 -12.19
CA LYS A 3 -6.56 22.31 -11.07
C LYS A 3 -7.16 22.86 -9.77
N ILE A 4 -7.92 22.07 -9.07
CA ILE A 4 -8.27 22.32 -7.67
C ILE A 4 -7.08 21.82 -6.87
N VAL A 5 -6.31 22.76 -6.32
CA VAL A 5 -5.23 22.48 -5.37
C VAL A 5 -5.91 22.16 -4.04
N PHE A 6 -5.95 20.90 -3.67
CA PHE A 6 -6.23 20.50 -2.28
C PHE A 6 -5.01 20.88 -1.44
N LEU A 7 -5.19 21.86 -0.57
CA LEU A 7 -4.24 22.21 0.47
C LEU A 7 -4.38 21.14 1.57
N ILE A 8 -3.55 20.09 1.51
CA ILE A 8 -3.37 19.17 2.63
C ILE A 8 -2.68 19.97 3.72
N ALA A 9 -3.39 20.29 4.78
CA ALA A 9 -2.81 20.82 6.00
C ALA A 9 -2.01 19.69 6.68
N LEU A 10 -0.71 19.64 6.39
CA LEU A 10 0.24 18.81 7.11
C LEU A 10 0.23 19.25 8.56
N PHE A 11 -0.40 18.50 9.45
CA PHE A 11 -0.19 18.62 10.88
C PHE A 11 1.24 18.13 11.17
N ILE A 12 2.21 19.05 11.08
CA ILE A 12 3.54 18.82 11.63
C ILE A 12 3.34 18.71 13.15
N ASN A 13 3.34 17.49 13.66
CA ASN A 13 3.59 17.24 15.07
C ASN A 13 5.03 17.71 15.33
N GLY A 14 5.17 18.96 15.71
CA GLY A 14 6.43 19.51 16.18
C GLY A 14 6.81 18.86 17.50
N GLY A 15 7.38 17.64 17.42
CA GLY A 15 8.21 17.15 18.51
C GLY A 15 9.31 18.20 18.72
N ILE A 16 9.44 18.72 19.94
CA ILE A 16 10.60 19.54 20.34
C ILE A 16 11.80 18.57 20.25
N LEU A 17 12.45 18.54 19.11
CA LEU A 17 13.77 17.94 18.95
C LEU A 17 14.69 18.83 19.82
N PHE A 18 15.08 18.34 21.00
CA PHE A 18 16.22 18.89 21.70
C PHE A 18 17.41 18.70 20.78
N SER A 19 17.91 19.79 20.21
CA SER A 19 19.11 19.78 19.38
C SER A 19 20.25 19.16 20.19
N GLN A 20 20.78 18.03 19.74
CA GLN A 20 21.86 17.31 20.40
C GLN A 20 23.14 18.11 20.31
N ASN A 21 23.93 18.18 21.41
CA ASN A 21 25.27 18.72 21.37
C ASN A 21 26.20 17.78 20.60
N LEU A 22 26.54 18.15 19.36
CA LEU A 22 27.37 17.38 18.46
C LEU A 22 28.85 17.29 18.90
N ALA A 23 29.29 18.23 19.78
CA ALA A 23 30.68 18.30 20.27
C ALA A 23 30.94 17.41 21.50
N LEU A 24 29.88 16.90 22.15
CA LEU A 24 30.04 16.17 23.42
C LEU A 24 30.95 14.94 23.24
N GLN A 25 32.05 14.92 24.06
CA GLN A 25 33.06 13.86 24.08
C GLN A 25 33.78 13.60 22.72
N LYS A 26 33.75 14.59 21.82
CA LYS A 26 34.45 14.49 20.52
C LYS A 26 35.93 14.82 20.65
N PRO A 27 36.77 14.35 19.72
CA PRO A 27 38.19 14.69 19.67
C PRO A 27 38.44 16.19 19.54
N VAL A 28 39.33 16.72 20.36
CA VAL A 28 39.66 18.15 20.42
C VAL A 28 41.16 18.36 20.14
N SER A 29 41.44 19.42 19.39
CA SER A 29 42.80 19.95 19.25
C SER A 29 42.86 21.40 19.70
N VAL A 30 43.98 21.80 20.29
CA VAL A 30 44.19 23.15 20.84
C VAL A 30 45.51 23.73 20.40
N GLY A 31 45.61 25.05 20.35
CA GLY A 31 46.88 25.74 20.11
C GLY A 31 47.89 25.55 21.26
N SER A 32 47.38 25.55 22.50
CA SER A 32 48.15 25.31 23.70
C SER A 32 47.22 24.92 24.86
N PHE A 33 47.83 24.50 25.99
CA PHE A 33 47.14 24.36 27.28
C PHE A 33 48.02 24.81 28.43
N GLU A 34 47.46 25.42 29.42
CA GLU A 34 48.20 26.04 30.54
C GLU A 34 48.82 24.98 31.46
N SER A 35 48.13 23.87 31.71
CA SER A 35 48.61 22.75 32.53
C SER A 35 47.94 21.44 32.15
N GLY A 36 48.50 20.31 32.62
CA GLY A 36 47.98 18.97 32.32
C GLY A 36 46.60 18.66 32.93
N SER A 37 46.04 19.52 33.75
CA SER A 37 44.65 19.43 34.28
C SER A 37 43.66 20.32 33.52
N LEU A 38 44.14 21.15 32.58
CA LEU A 38 43.33 22.14 31.82
C LEU A 38 43.35 21.83 30.33
N LEU A 39 43.11 20.57 30.00
CA LEU A 39 43.22 20.03 28.64
C LEU A 39 42.03 20.48 27.78
N GLY A 40 42.23 20.52 26.46
CA GLY A 40 41.19 20.85 25.48
C GLY A 40 39.94 19.93 25.56
N SER A 41 40.11 18.65 25.88
CA SER A 41 39.01 17.70 26.08
C SER A 41 38.01 18.08 27.17
N ASN A 42 38.46 18.86 28.16
CA ASN A 42 37.58 19.32 29.25
C ASN A 42 36.55 20.36 28.77
N ALA A 43 36.72 20.95 27.61
CA ALA A 43 35.76 21.89 27.03
C ALA A 43 34.64 21.21 26.22
N VAL A 44 34.58 19.89 26.22
CA VAL A 44 33.54 19.10 25.51
C VAL A 44 33.14 17.83 26.30
N ASP A 45 33.45 17.76 27.59
CA ASP A 45 33.21 16.57 28.42
C ASP A 45 31.82 16.54 29.06
N GLY A 46 31.07 17.65 28.99
CA GLY A 46 29.74 17.83 29.59
C GLY A 46 29.75 18.16 31.06
N ASP A 47 30.93 18.50 31.64
CA ASP A 47 31.09 18.85 33.08
C ASP A 47 31.50 20.32 33.26
N MET A 48 30.59 21.16 33.65
CA MET A 48 30.81 22.58 33.94
C MET A 48 31.79 22.86 35.11
N ASN A 49 32.33 21.82 35.76
CA ASN A 49 33.35 21.97 36.83
C ASN A 49 34.78 21.75 36.27
N THR A 50 34.90 21.27 35.03
CA THR A 50 36.17 21.15 34.32
C THR A 50 36.29 22.25 33.28
N ARG A 51 37.47 22.47 32.72
CA ARG A 51 37.69 23.50 31.69
C ARG A 51 38.98 23.30 30.93
N TRP A 52 38.99 23.84 29.72
CA TRP A 52 40.23 24.11 29.00
C TRP A 52 40.76 25.49 29.38
N SER A 53 42.10 25.65 29.51
CA SER A 53 42.74 26.96 29.57
C SER A 53 43.98 26.96 28.67
N SER A 54 44.11 27.98 27.81
CA SER A 54 45.29 28.16 26.95
C SER A 54 46.47 28.77 27.73
N GLU A 55 47.67 28.71 27.11
CA GLU A 55 48.77 29.60 27.49
C GLU A 55 48.36 31.08 27.40
N TRP A 56 49.08 31.96 28.11
CA TRP A 56 48.78 33.40 28.25
C TRP A 56 49.37 34.20 27.05
N SER A 57 48.94 33.84 25.83
CA SER A 57 49.35 34.48 24.58
C SER A 57 48.22 34.59 23.59
N ASP A 58 48.33 35.50 22.63
CA ASP A 58 47.45 35.67 21.47
C ASP A 58 48.19 35.42 20.18
N PRO A 59 47.59 34.78 19.15
CA PRO A 59 46.26 34.16 19.20
C PRO A 59 46.30 32.74 19.79
N GLN A 60 45.15 32.25 20.25
CA GLN A 60 44.94 30.85 20.65
C GLN A 60 43.66 30.31 20.04
N TRP A 61 43.56 29.01 19.99
CA TRP A 61 42.39 28.34 19.37
C TRP A 61 42.13 26.98 20.02
N ILE A 62 40.88 26.58 19.93
CA ILE A 62 40.37 25.25 20.22
C ILE A 62 39.45 24.82 19.05
N TYR A 63 39.60 23.65 18.51
CA TYR A 63 38.65 23.10 17.57
C TYR A 63 38.23 21.67 17.95
N VAL A 64 37.01 21.33 17.58
CA VAL A 64 36.39 20.01 17.75
C VAL A 64 36.35 19.32 16.38
N ASP A 65 36.72 18.04 16.33
CA ASP A 65 36.48 17.14 15.21
C ASP A 65 35.16 16.39 15.46
N LEU A 66 34.12 16.72 14.72
CA LEU A 66 32.82 16.08 14.84
C LEU A 66 32.80 14.66 14.23
N GLU A 67 33.95 14.18 13.70
CA GLU A 67 34.20 12.88 13.07
C GLU A 67 33.53 12.70 11.71
N GLN A 68 32.43 13.43 11.45
CA GLN A 68 31.78 13.49 10.14
C GLN A 68 31.21 14.90 9.89
N PRO A 69 30.85 15.26 8.66
CA PRO A 69 30.21 16.54 8.37
C PRO A 69 28.78 16.61 8.92
N TYR A 70 28.42 17.77 9.46
CA TYR A 70 27.05 18.13 9.88
C TYR A 70 26.70 19.50 9.32
N ALA A 71 25.40 19.77 9.15
CA ALA A 71 24.87 21.09 8.82
C ALA A 71 24.79 21.93 10.10
N ILE A 72 25.91 22.57 10.49
CA ILE A 72 26.07 23.32 11.76
C ILE A 72 25.48 24.71 11.60
N ASP A 73 24.70 25.17 12.57
CA ASP A 73 24.07 26.49 12.59
C ASP A 73 24.23 27.27 13.91
N ARG A 74 24.74 26.63 14.97
CA ARG A 74 24.87 27.24 16.27
C ARG A 74 26.04 26.68 17.08
N VAL A 75 26.72 27.59 17.81
CA VAL A 75 27.74 27.28 18.82
C VAL A 75 27.39 27.94 20.12
N VAL A 76 27.59 27.26 21.25
CA VAL A 76 27.48 27.83 22.57
C VAL A 76 28.83 27.68 23.28
N ILE A 77 29.36 28.78 23.82
CA ILE A 77 30.63 28.81 24.57
C ILE A 77 30.36 29.25 25.98
N TYR A 78 30.67 28.41 26.92
CA TYR A 78 30.62 28.75 28.37
C TYR A 78 32.00 29.14 28.84
N TRP A 79 32.21 30.44 28.94
CA TRP A 79 33.46 31.01 29.38
C TRP A 79 33.64 30.92 30.90
N GLU A 80 34.85 30.68 31.34
CA GLU A 80 35.32 30.99 32.71
C GLU A 80 35.59 32.51 32.85
N GLY A 81 36.11 32.99 33.95
CA GLY A 81 36.44 34.40 34.12
C GLY A 81 37.46 34.97 33.12
N SER A 82 38.26 34.12 32.51
CA SER A 82 39.27 34.47 31.47
C SER A 82 38.74 34.16 30.09
N PHE A 83 38.23 35.15 29.38
CA PHE A 83 37.51 34.99 28.12
C PHE A 83 38.12 35.80 26.98
N ALA A 84 37.66 35.57 25.76
CA ALA A 84 38.01 36.34 24.58
C ALA A 84 37.14 37.59 24.43
N ILE A 85 37.79 38.79 24.32
CA ILE A 85 37.15 40.04 23.91
C ILE A 85 36.93 40.03 22.39
N GLN A 86 37.93 39.50 21.64
CA GLN A 86 37.83 39.35 20.20
C GLN A 86 38.14 37.90 19.82
N TYR A 87 37.23 37.31 19.06
CA TYR A 87 37.36 35.95 18.54
C TYR A 87 36.49 35.70 17.33
N GLN A 88 36.77 34.63 16.65
CA GLN A 88 35.96 34.10 15.54
C GLN A 88 35.50 32.68 15.85
N VAL A 89 34.28 32.37 15.45
CA VAL A 89 33.86 30.98 15.21
C VAL A 89 34.12 30.67 13.74
N GLN A 90 34.82 29.58 13.50
CA GLN A 90 35.26 29.20 12.16
C GLN A 90 34.93 27.72 11.91
N VAL A 91 34.57 27.38 10.67
CA VAL A 91 34.28 26.01 10.23
C VAL A 91 35.28 25.53 9.20
N SER A 92 35.43 24.20 9.09
CA SER A 92 36.32 23.57 8.10
C SER A 92 35.83 22.16 7.78
N THR A 93 36.16 21.69 6.54
CA THR A 93 35.97 20.30 6.13
C THR A 93 37.24 19.45 6.28
N ASN A 94 38.41 20.07 6.48
CA ASN A 94 39.72 19.40 6.46
C ASN A 94 40.67 19.82 7.57
N ALA A 95 40.23 20.65 8.54
CA ALA A 95 41.04 21.23 9.63
C ALA A 95 42.27 22.07 9.19
N ILE A 96 42.41 22.39 7.89
CA ILE A 96 43.52 23.16 7.31
C ILE A 96 43.05 24.53 6.85
N GLN A 97 41.96 24.56 6.07
CA GLN A 97 41.33 25.78 5.58
C GLN A 97 40.14 26.11 6.44
N TRP A 98 40.11 27.31 7.01
CA TRP A 98 39.09 27.75 7.96
C TRP A 98 38.32 28.95 7.41
N THR A 99 36.99 28.85 7.49
CA THR A 99 36.06 29.90 7.06
C THR A 99 35.39 30.51 8.28
N PRO A 100 35.51 31.82 8.55
CA PRO A 100 34.80 32.47 9.64
C PRO A 100 33.27 32.46 9.36
N VAL A 101 32.48 32.00 10.32
CA VAL A 101 30.99 32.03 10.29
C VAL A 101 30.44 33.07 11.23
N ALA A 102 31.22 33.47 12.23
CA ALA A 102 30.92 34.59 13.12
C ALA A 102 32.19 35.27 13.58
N THR A 103 32.14 36.60 13.77
CA THR A 103 33.21 37.42 14.33
C THR A 103 32.67 38.23 15.49
N ILE A 104 33.23 38.05 16.69
CA ILE A 104 32.88 38.75 17.93
C ILE A 104 33.98 39.74 18.25
N THR A 105 33.62 41.01 18.41
CA THR A 105 34.56 42.12 18.67
C THR A 105 34.45 42.73 20.05
N ASN A 106 33.42 42.38 20.81
CA ASN A 106 33.14 42.87 22.15
C ASN A 106 32.62 41.74 23.04
N GLY A 107 33.38 40.64 23.14
CA GLY A 107 33.06 39.54 24.04
C GLY A 107 33.04 40.01 25.50
N ASN A 108 32.09 39.54 26.27
CA ASN A 108 31.86 39.95 27.65
C ASN A 108 31.92 38.78 28.65
N GLY A 109 32.29 37.59 28.19
CA GLY A 109 32.35 36.36 28.99
C GLY A 109 30.98 35.80 29.35
N GLY A 110 30.95 34.82 30.27
CA GLY A 110 29.74 34.12 30.63
C GLY A 110 29.33 33.09 29.54
N THR A 111 28.14 33.18 28.99
CA THR A 111 27.66 32.27 27.96
C THR A 111 27.41 33.03 26.67
N ASP A 112 28.13 32.65 25.62
CA ASP A 112 27.94 33.16 24.28
C ASP A 112 27.16 32.14 23.46
N THR A 113 25.96 32.49 23.00
CA THR A 113 25.18 31.72 22.03
C THR A 113 25.29 32.36 20.64
N ILE A 114 25.93 31.68 19.72
CA ILE A 114 26.30 32.22 18.40
C ILE A 114 25.55 31.45 17.35
N ASN A 115 24.55 32.09 16.72
CA ASN A 115 23.80 31.53 15.59
C ASN A 115 24.37 32.10 14.28
N PHE A 116 24.43 31.25 13.25
CA PHE A 116 24.88 31.63 11.91
C PHE A 116 24.12 30.83 10.83
N THR A 117 24.23 31.25 9.57
CA THR A 117 23.67 30.49 8.46
C THR A 117 24.30 29.11 8.42
N SER A 118 23.47 28.06 8.35
CA SER A 118 23.90 26.66 8.34
C SER A 118 25.04 26.41 7.38
N GLN A 119 26.08 25.73 7.86
CA GLN A 119 27.31 25.39 7.13
C GLN A 119 27.61 23.90 7.25
N ASN A 120 27.83 23.25 6.14
CA ASN A 120 28.27 21.86 6.15
C ASN A 120 29.78 21.78 6.50
N ALA A 121 30.08 21.27 7.69
CA ALA A 121 31.46 21.18 8.20
C ALA A 121 31.66 20.00 9.14
N ARG A 122 32.87 19.43 9.14
CA ARG A 122 33.33 18.42 10.09
C ARG A 122 34.02 19.03 11.31
N TYR A 123 34.68 20.18 11.12
CA TYR A 123 35.46 20.82 12.18
C TYR A 123 34.89 22.19 12.49
N ILE A 124 34.84 22.53 13.79
CA ILE A 124 34.43 23.83 14.29
C ILE A 124 35.48 24.36 15.24
N ARG A 125 35.85 25.63 15.10
CA ARG A 125 36.93 26.27 15.88
C ARG A 125 36.49 27.59 16.50
N MET A 126 36.84 27.79 17.76
CA MET A 126 36.98 29.12 18.37
C MET A 126 38.41 29.58 18.15
N TYR A 127 38.59 30.75 17.54
CA TYR A 127 39.88 31.38 17.30
C TYR A 127 39.94 32.75 17.98
N GLY A 128 40.60 32.83 19.16
CA GLY A 128 40.73 34.01 19.99
C GLY A 128 41.92 34.87 19.61
N THR A 129 41.67 36.18 19.44
CA THR A 129 42.72 37.14 19.02
C THR A 129 42.97 38.21 20.07
N GLN A 130 42.10 38.38 21.05
CA GLN A 130 42.28 39.33 22.17
C GLN A 130 41.64 38.79 23.46
N ARG A 131 42.46 38.62 24.49
CA ARG A 131 42.03 38.18 25.82
C ARG A 131 41.49 39.37 26.64
N ASN A 132 40.63 39.04 27.61
CA ASN A 132 40.24 40.02 28.63
C ASN A 132 41.37 40.26 29.64
N SER A 133 41.17 41.23 30.54
CA SER A 133 42.06 41.51 31.65
C SER A 133 41.31 41.39 32.97
N ILE A 134 41.86 40.64 33.92
CA ILE A 134 41.35 40.48 35.27
C ILE A 134 42.35 41.10 36.24
N SER A 135 41.97 42.18 36.93
CA SER A 135 42.82 42.89 37.88
C SER A 135 44.20 43.30 37.28
N GLY A 136 44.24 43.64 35.97
CA GLY A 136 45.43 44.05 35.25
C GLY A 136 46.28 42.91 34.65
N PHE A 137 45.88 41.66 34.86
CA PHE A 137 46.55 40.50 34.29
C PHE A 137 45.72 39.90 33.12
N GLN A 138 46.41 39.48 32.08
CA GLN A 138 45.79 38.78 30.95
C GLN A 138 46.14 37.29 31.03
N TYR A 139 45.22 36.50 31.58
CA TYR A 139 45.32 35.04 31.65
C TYR A 139 45.03 34.41 30.28
N GLY A 140 45.17 33.08 30.13
CA GLY A 140 44.79 32.36 28.93
C GLY A 140 43.28 32.37 28.67
N TYR A 141 42.84 32.01 27.49
CA TYR A 141 41.40 31.74 27.22
C TYR A 141 40.98 30.54 28.02
N SER A 142 39.84 30.61 28.66
CA SER A 142 39.34 29.57 29.56
C SER A 142 37.87 29.26 29.28
N ILE A 143 37.59 28.01 28.84
CA ILE A 143 36.27 27.54 28.41
C ILE A 143 35.87 26.35 29.28
N TYR A 144 34.71 26.43 29.92
CA TYR A 144 34.07 25.29 30.60
C TYR A 144 33.52 24.31 29.58
N GLU A 145 32.65 24.80 28.66
CA GLU A 145 32.07 23.97 27.60
C GLU A 145 32.01 24.73 26.28
N LEU A 146 32.25 24.00 25.21
CA LEU A 146 32.05 24.37 23.81
C LEU A 146 31.07 23.39 23.18
N GLU A 147 29.82 23.83 23.03
CA GLU A 147 28.77 23.03 22.44
C GLU A 147 28.53 23.41 20.99
N VAL A 148 28.23 22.43 20.16
CA VAL A 148 27.96 22.59 18.74
C VAL A 148 26.61 21.98 18.43
N TYR A 149 25.81 22.70 17.63
CA TYR A 149 24.47 22.28 17.25
C TYR A 149 24.27 22.44 15.75
N GLY A 150 23.42 21.56 15.20
CA GLY A 150 23.07 21.50 13.81
C GLY A 150 22.13 20.35 13.52
N GLU A 151 21.82 20.16 12.25
CA GLU A 151 21.00 19.03 11.83
C GLU A 151 21.86 17.75 11.81
N VAL A 152 21.34 16.70 12.43
CA VAL A 152 21.89 15.35 12.37
C VAL A 152 21.29 14.71 11.12
N PRO A 153 22.11 14.27 10.14
CA PRO A 153 21.62 13.55 8.99
C PRO A 153 20.81 12.32 9.41
N SER A 154 19.71 12.10 8.77
CA SER A 154 18.78 11.00 9.08
C SER A 154 19.30 9.67 8.54
N ASP A 155 19.06 8.58 9.28
CA ASP A 155 19.27 7.19 8.86
C ASP A 155 18.05 6.59 8.13
N ASP A 156 17.01 7.39 7.89
CA ASP A 156 15.80 6.95 7.19
C ASP A 156 16.07 6.71 5.70
N ALA A 157 15.98 5.46 5.28
CA ALA A 157 16.06 4.98 3.89
C ALA A 157 14.72 4.45 3.36
N SER A 158 13.59 4.88 3.95
CA SER A 158 12.26 4.43 3.52
C SER A 158 11.69 5.26 2.36
N LEU A 159 10.75 4.67 1.63
CA LEU A 159 9.95 5.36 0.62
C LEU A 159 8.62 5.82 1.22
N LEU A 160 8.14 6.97 0.74
CA LEU A 160 6.80 7.48 0.99
C LEU A 160 5.81 6.95 -0.04
N SER A 161 6.21 6.88 -1.32
CA SER A 161 5.39 6.35 -2.42
C SER A 161 6.24 5.74 -3.53
N ILE A 162 5.59 4.87 -4.30
CA ILE A 162 6.04 4.40 -5.61
C ILE A 162 4.93 4.73 -6.60
N ASP A 163 5.27 5.29 -7.75
CA ASP A 163 4.36 5.50 -8.88
C ASP A 163 4.85 4.67 -10.06
N LEU A 164 3.93 4.04 -10.81
CA LEU A 164 4.21 3.25 -12.01
C LEU A 164 3.58 3.93 -13.22
N ASP A 165 4.39 4.35 -14.19
CA ASP A 165 4.00 5.18 -15.35
C ASP A 165 3.30 6.50 -14.97
N GLY A 166 3.50 6.97 -13.72
CA GLY A 166 2.92 8.19 -13.17
C GLY A 166 1.63 7.98 -12.37
N ASP A 167 1.12 6.75 -12.30
CA ASP A 167 -0.01 6.37 -11.46
C ASP A 167 0.46 5.82 -10.11
N PRO A 168 -0.19 6.16 -8.99
CA PRO A 168 0.17 5.63 -7.68
C PRO A 168 0.11 4.10 -7.65
N PHE A 169 1.15 3.47 -7.09
CA PHE A 169 1.14 2.04 -6.84
C PHE A 169 0.39 1.75 -5.53
N GLU A 170 -0.92 1.49 -5.63
CA GLU A 170 -1.84 1.35 -4.48
C GLU A 170 -1.43 0.24 -3.49
N ALA A 171 -0.78 -0.84 -3.96
CA ALA A 171 -0.30 -1.92 -3.11
C ALA A 171 1.00 -1.57 -2.35
N PHE A 172 1.52 -0.34 -2.47
CA PHE A 172 2.75 0.05 -1.80
C PHE A 172 2.57 0.19 -0.28
N SER A 173 3.52 -0.37 0.48
CA SER A 173 3.72 -0.15 1.91
C SER A 173 5.19 0.06 2.20
N SER A 174 5.56 1.10 2.94
CA SER A 174 6.96 1.39 3.29
C SER A 174 7.66 0.27 4.07
N MET A 175 6.90 -0.66 4.65
CA MET A 175 7.38 -1.82 5.43
C MET A 175 7.51 -3.10 4.58
N GLU A 176 7.07 -3.07 3.34
CA GLU A 176 7.16 -4.18 2.40
C GLU A 176 8.19 -3.90 1.32
N TYR A 177 9.00 -4.90 0.96
CA TYR A 177 10.15 -4.70 0.10
C TYR A 177 10.10 -5.50 -1.21
N ASN A 178 9.09 -6.36 -1.36
CA ASN A 178 8.91 -7.19 -2.56
C ASN A 178 7.46 -7.18 -2.98
N TYR A 179 7.20 -6.77 -4.21
CA TYR A 179 5.88 -6.62 -4.79
C TYR A 179 5.72 -7.46 -6.03
N ASN A 180 4.51 -7.97 -6.27
CA ASN A 180 4.11 -8.53 -7.55
C ASN A 180 3.13 -7.57 -8.22
N TYR A 181 3.44 -7.16 -9.45
CA TYR A 181 2.59 -6.32 -10.27
C TYR A 181 2.02 -7.13 -11.43
N LEU A 182 0.70 -7.18 -11.54
CA LEU A 182 0.00 -7.89 -12.60
C LEU A 182 -0.27 -6.94 -13.77
N LEU A 183 0.35 -7.22 -14.91
CA LEU A 183 0.07 -6.55 -16.17
C LEU A 183 -1.16 -7.16 -16.84
N GLY A 184 -1.90 -6.34 -17.55
CA GLY A 184 -3.03 -6.81 -18.37
C GLY A 184 -2.62 -7.85 -19.40
N PRO A 185 -3.53 -8.72 -19.85
CA PRO A 185 -3.24 -9.69 -20.90
C PRO A 185 -2.86 -8.97 -22.20
N GLY A 186 -1.72 -9.35 -22.76
CA GLY A 186 -1.21 -8.73 -23.99
C GLY A 186 -0.36 -7.47 -23.78
N ASP A 187 -0.20 -6.98 -22.56
CA ASP A 187 0.74 -5.91 -22.26
C ASP A 187 2.18 -6.42 -22.40
N ASN A 188 2.92 -5.79 -23.30
CA ASN A 188 4.31 -6.15 -23.55
C ASN A 188 5.31 -5.13 -22.96
N THR A 189 4.80 -4.10 -22.32
CA THR A 189 5.59 -3.02 -21.72
C THR A 189 5.55 -3.10 -20.21
N VAL A 190 6.72 -3.03 -19.59
CA VAL A 190 6.83 -2.97 -18.14
C VAL A 190 6.74 -1.50 -17.71
N PRO A 191 5.91 -1.15 -16.72
CA PRO A 191 5.80 0.24 -16.26
C PRO A 191 7.10 0.75 -15.66
N VAL A 192 7.36 2.04 -15.86
CA VAL A 192 8.52 2.75 -15.32
C VAL A 192 8.21 3.26 -13.92
N ALA A 193 9.01 2.85 -12.94
CA ALA A 193 8.84 3.31 -11.57
C ALA A 193 9.44 4.69 -11.36
N THR A 194 8.73 5.52 -10.61
CA THR A 194 9.22 6.74 -9.96
C THR A 194 8.89 6.69 -8.47
N VAL A 195 9.65 7.38 -7.62
CA VAL A 195 9.50 7.25 -6.18
C VAL A 195 9.62 8.60 -5.46
N THR A 196 8.98 8.66 -4.29
CA THR A 196 9.21 9.71 -3.30
C THR A 196 9.79 9.08 -2.03
N THR A 197 10.89 9.63 -1.52
CA THR A 197 11.51 9.19 -0.27
C THR A 197 10.83 9.84 0.94
N SER A 198 10.78 9.12 2.08
CA SER A 198 10.28 9.68 3.34
C SER A 198 11.18 10.82 3.84
N ASN A 199 12.50 10.63 3.82
CA ASN A 199 13.47 11.71 4.00
C ASN A 199 13.83 12.32 2.63
N PRO A 200 13.56 13.62 2.37
CA PRO A 200 13.85 14.25 1.08
C PRO A 200 15.34 14.34 0.73
N ASN A 201 16.24 14.14 1.71
CA ASN A 201 17.69 14.13 1.51
C ASN A 201 18.25 12.71 1.26
N ALA A 202 17.44 11.66 1.40
CA ALA A 202 17.82 10.31 1.00
C ALA A 202 17.99 10.24 -0.54
N THR A 203 18.91 9.40 -1.00
CA THR A 203 19.19 9.23 -2.42
C THR A 203 18.64 7.93 -2.95
N THR A 204 18.22 7.90 -4.23
CA THR A 204 17.64 6.72 -4.86
C THR A 204 18.37 6.33 -6.13
N VAL A 205 18.48 5.02 -6.38
CA VAL A 205 18.88 4.43 -7.65
C VAL A 205 17.79 3.48 -8.10
N ILE A 206 17.17 3.76 -9.26
CA ILE A 206 16.09 2.95 -9.83
C ILE A 206 16.63 2.22 -11.06
N ASN A 207 16.56 0.90 -11.04
CA ASN A 207 16.86 0.05 -12.17
C ASN A 207 15.54 -0.53 -12.67
N ASN A 208 14.92 0.13 -13.65
CA ASN A 208 13.65 -0.33 -14.22
C ASN A 208 13.87 -1.58 -15.07
N ALA A 209 13.01 -2.58 -14.88
CA ALA A 209 12.94 -3.76 -15.72
C ALA A 209 12.70 -3.37 -17.19
N GLN A 210 13.34 -4.07 -18.12
CA GLN A 210 13.19 -3.83 -19.56
C GLN A 210 12.21 -4.81 -20.21
N ASN A 211 11.85 -5.88 -19.50
CA ASN A 211 10.92 -6.92 -19.93
C ASN A 211 10.37 -7.67 -18.71
N LEU A 212 9.36 -8.52 -18.93
CA LEU A 212 8.64 -9.26 -17.89
C LEU A 212 9.49 -10.28 -17.11
N SER A 213 10.64 -10.68 -17.63
CA SER A 213 11.53 -11.61 -16.93
C SER A 213 12.50 -10.92 -15.98
N GLU A 214 12.54 -9.60 -15.98
CA GLU A 214 13.33 -8.77 -15.09
C GLU A 214 12.45 -8.17 -14.00
N SER A 215 13.07 -7.68 -12.94
CA SER A 215 12.41 -6.92 -11.88
C SER A 215 12.90 -5.48 -11.84
N THR A 216 12.02 -4.56 -11.50
CA THR A 216 12.44 -3.20 -11.14
C THR A 216 12.97 -3.21 -9.72
N THR A 217 14.19 -2.70 -9.52
CA THR A 217 14.80 -2.54 -8.20
C THR A 217 14.99 -1.06 -7.89
N ILE A 218 14.60 -0.67 -6.68
CA ILE A 218 14.72 0.69 -6.16
C ILE A 218 15.60 0.61 -4.92
N ILE A 219 16.78 1.20 -4.99
CA ILE A 219 17.75 1.25 -3.89
C ILE A 219 17.68 2.64 -3.29
N VAL A 220 17.34 2.74 -2.02
CA VAL A 220 17.28 3.97 -1.24
C VAL A 220 18.45 3.98 -0.28
N THR A 221 19.25 5.04 -0.28
CA THR A 221 20.32 5.26 0.70
C THR A 221 19.96 6.44 1.57
N SER A 222 20.02 6.27 2.89
CA SER A 222 19.76 7.31 3.88
C SER A 222 20.68 8.52 3.69
N GLU A 223 20.28 9.67 4.21
CA GLU A 223 21.05 10.93 4.13
C GLU A 223 22.45 10.78 4.73
N ASP A 224 22.59 10.06 5.84
CA ASP A 224 23.88 9.79 6.51
C ASP A 224 24.69 8.67 5.84
N GLY A 225 24.12 7.98 4.86
CA GLY A 225 24.73 6.85 4.14
C GLY A 225 24.87 5.56 4.97
N SER A 226 24.30 5.51 6.18
CA SER A 226 24.46 4.37 7.09
C SER A 226 23.50 3.23 6.77
N VAL A 227 22.33 3.52 6.20
CA VAL A 227 21.29 2.55 5.84
C VAL A 227 21.05 2.56 4.34
N THR A 228 20.94 1.36 3.78
CA THR A 228 20.50 1.15 2.39
C THR A 228 19.36 0.15 2.38
N GLN A 229 18.22 0.54 1.79
CA GLN A 229 17.03 -0.29 1.66
C GLN A 229 16.75 -0.56 0.17
N THR A 230 16.35 -1.79 -0.17
CA THR A 230 16.00 -2.15 -1.55
C THR A 230 14.55 -2.61 -1.61
N TYR A 231 13.78 -2.02 -2.52
CA TYR A 231 12.43 -2.44 -2.90
C TYR A 231 12.50 -3.10 -4.27
N THR A 232 11.76 -4.19 -4.47
CA THR A 232 11.78 -4.97 -5.71
C THR A 232 10.35 -5.21 -6.20
N ILE A 233 10.09 -4.89 -7.48
CA ILE A 233 8.79 -5.14 -8.13
C ILE A 233 9.00 -6.20 -9.21
N TYR A 234 8.30 -7.31 -9.09
CA TYR A 234 8.23 -8.39 -10.07
C TYR A 234 7.00 -8.21 -10.93
N PHE A 235 7.14 -8.44 -12.23
CA PHE A 235 6.05 -8.27 -13.19
C PHE A 235 5.55 -9.62 -13.69
N GLN A 236 4.24 -9.76 -13.75
CA GLN A 236 3.58 -10.97 -14.24
C GLN A 236 2.43 -10.55 -15.16
N LEU A 237 2.21 -11.30 -16.24
CA LEU A 237 1.01 -11.12 -17.06
C LEU A 237 -0.18 -11.70 -16.32
N SER A 238 -1.26 -10.93 -16.24
CA SER A 238 -2.56 -11.48 -15.87
C SER A 238 -2.99 -12.50 -16.92
N GLN A 239 -3.49 -13.64 -16.46
CA GLN A 239 -4.14 -14.62 -17.35
C GLN A 239 -5.55 -14.19 -17.73
N TYR A 240 -6.09 -13.17 -17.08
CA TYR A 240 -7.44 -12.66 -17.25
C TYR A 240 -7.47 -11.46 -18.19
N ALA A 241 -8.25 -11.55 -19.27
CA ALA A 241 -8.57 -10.44 -20.15
C ALA A 241 -9.85 -9.75 -19.70
N LEU A 242 -9.89 -8.42 -19.75
CA LEU A 242 -11.12 -7.65 -19.56
C LEU A 242 -12.10 -7.98 -20.69
N VAL A 243 -13.25 -8.58 -20.37
CA VAL A 243 -14.26 -8.97 -21.36
C VAL A 243 -15.52 -8.12 -21.31
N TRP A 244 -15.79 -7.47 -20.19
CA TRP A 244 -16.90 -6.55 -20.03
C TRP A 244 -16.61 -5.57 -18.91
N ALA A 245 -17.00 -4.31 -19.10
CA ALA A 245 -16.91 -3.29 -18.05
C ALA A 245 -17.97 -2.20 -18.19
N ASP A 246 -18.26 -1.54 -17.07
CA ASP A 246 -18.83 -0.20 -17.04
C ASP A 246 -17.98 0.64 -16.09
N GLU A 247 -17.26 1.60 -16.66
CA GLU A 247 -16.35 2.50 -15.93
C GLU A 247 -17.08 3.73 -15.41
N PHE A 248 -18.33 3.93 -15.81
CA PHE A 248 -19.15 5.13 -15.52
C PHE A 248 -18.44 6.45 -15.86
N GLU A 249 -17.34 6.36 -16.58
CA GLU A 249 -16.51 7.46 -16.99
C GLU A 249 -17.22 8.33 -18.04
N ASN A 250 -16.84 9.58 -18.03
CA ASN A 250 -17.34 10.56 -18.97
C ASN A 250 -16.51 10.52 -20.26
N ASP A 251 -16.68 9.49 -21.06
CA ASP A 251 -15.98 9.32 -22.35
C ASP A 251 -16.59 10.15 -23.50
N GLY A 252 -17.61 10.97 -23.18
CA GLY A 252 -18.31 11.83 -24.14
C GLY A 252 -19.31 11.11 -25.06
N SER A 253 -19.53 9.81 -24.86
CA SER A 253 -20.48 9.03 -25.68
C SER A 253 -21.87 8.93 -25.06
N ILE A 254 -21.97 8.64 -23.76
CA ILE A 254 -23.23 8.41 -23.04
C ILE A 254 -23.36 9.37 -21.86
N TYR A 255 -22.27 9.58 -21.13
CA TYR A 255 -22.25 10.41 -19.95
C TYR A 255 -21.65 11.80 -20.27
N LEU A 256 -22.32 12.86 -19.83
CA LEU A 256 -21.91 14.24 -20.09
C LEU A 256 -21.29 14.87 -18.85
N GLU A 257 -20.11 15.44 -19.00
CA GLU A 257 -19.36 16.07 -17.90
C GLU A 257 -20.18 17.17 -17.19
N GLY A 258 -20.15 17.12 -15.84
CA GLY A 258 -20.84 18.12 -15.01
C GLY A 258 -22.36 18.01 -15.03
N GLN A 259 -22.92 16.89 -15.52
CA GLN A 259 -24.35 16.62 -15.55
C GLN A 259 -24.68 15.31 -14.83
N THR A 260 -25.90 15.19 -14.37
CA THR A 260 -26.48 13.93 -13.90
C THR A 260 -27.06 13.19 -15.11
N ASN A 261 -26.57 11.98 -15.37
CA ASN A 261 -26.94 11.19 -16.52
C ASN A 261 -27.70 9.93 -16.11
N PRO A 262 -28.66 9.44 -16.92
CA PRO A 262 -29.27 8.14 -16.66
C PRO A 262 -28.22 7.02 -16.80
N VAL A 263 -28.46 5.91 -16.12
CA VAL A 263 -27.66 4.69 -16.25
C VAL A 263 -27.75 4.13 -17.68
N ASP A 264 -26.63 3.62 -18.21
CA ASP A 264 -26.59 3.05 -19.56
C ASP A 264 -27.57 1.88 -19.73
N SER A 265 -28.64 2.13 -20.43
CA SER A 265 -29.68 1.14 -20.70
C SER A 265 -29.24 0.02 -21.67
N GLN A 266 -28.08 0.08 -22.30
CA GLN A 266 -27.50 -1.03 -23.08
C GLN A 266 -26.83 -2.05 -22.16
N LYS A 267 -26.29 -1.60 -21.03
CA LYS A 267 -25.59 -2.43 -20.06
C LYS A 267 -26.48 -2.87 -18.90
N TRP A 268 -27.39 -2.02 -18.45
CA TRP A 268 -28.17 -2.23 -17.24
C TRP A 268 -29.69 -2.20 -17.49
N PHE A 269 -30.39 -2.96 -16.67
CA PHE A 269 -31.85 -3.02 -16.61
C PHE A 269 -32.30 -2.73 -15.17
N HIS A 270 -33.22 -1.78 -14.99
CA HIS A 270 -33.83 -1.50 -13.71
C HIS A 270 -34.93 -2.54 -13.43
N GLN A 271 -34.74 -3.33 -12.40
CA GLN A 271 -35.78 -4.25 -11.94
C GLN A 271 -36.72 -3.52 -10.99
N THR A 272 -37.86 -3.09 -11.51
CA THR A 272 -38.86 -2.31 -10.78
C THR A 272 -40.07 -3.15 -10.36
N TYR A 273 -40.27 -4.32 -10.96
CA TYR A 273 -41.36 -5.21 -10.60
C TYR A 273 -41.00 -6.05 -9.37
N PRO A 274 -41.74 -5.91 -8.22
CA PRO A 274 -41.44 -6.68 -7.01
C PRO A 274 -41.92 -8.13 -7.16
N PRO A 275 -41.03 -9.14 -7.03
CA PRO A 275 -41.33 -10.53 -7.37
C PRO A 275 -42.16 -11.28 -6.31
N ASN A 276 -42.30 -10.73 -5.10
CA ASN A 276 -42.97 -11.39 -3.96
C ASN A 276 -44.27 -10.71 -3.60
N ASN A 277 -45.35 -11.03 -4.34
CA ASN A 277 -46.72 -10.53 -4.05
C ASN A 277 -46.81 -9.00 -3.82
N GLY A 278 -46.10 -8.22 -4.60
CA GLY A 278 -46.05 -6.76 -4.48
C GLY A 278 -45.02 -6.24 -3.50
N GLY A 279 -44.15 -7.09 -2.99
CA GLY A 279 -42.97 -6.75 -2.16
C GLY A 279 -41.70 -7.40 -2.64
N TRP A 280 -40.62 -7.12 -1.93
CA TRP A 280 -39.31 -7.71 -2.09
C TRP A 280 -39.07 -8.80 -1.06
N PHE A 281 -38.00 -9.55 -1.15
CA PHE A 281 -37.66 -10.61 -0.20
C PHE A 281 -37.12 -10.04 1.13
N ASN A 282 -36.85 -10.88 2.11
CA ASN A 282 -36.12 -10.56 3.36
C ASN A 282 -36.74 -9.39 4.17
N ALA A 283 -38.04 -9.10 4.03
CA ALA A 283 -38.72 -7.98 4.68
C ALA A 283 -38.16 -6.59 4.33
N GLU A 284 -37.61 -6.43 3.16
CA GLU A 284 -37.16 -5.15 2.63
C GLU A 284 -38.29 -4.11 2.57
N GLN A 285 -37.96 -2.85 2.87
CA GLN A 285 -38.95 -1.80 3.10
C GLN A 285 -39.05 -0.77 1.97
N GLN A 286 -38.23 -0.87 0.91
CA GLN A 286 -38.29 0.00 -0.26
C GLN A 286 -39.04 -0.64 -1.43
N HIS A 287 -39.38 0.19 -2.41
CA HIS A 287 -39.52 -0.21 -3.81
C HIS A 287 -38.28 0.19 -4.59
N TYR A 288 -37.89 -0.63 -5.57
CA TYR A 288 -36.88 -0.24 -6.55
C TYR A 288 -37.58 0.45 -7.73
N THR A 289 -36.95 1.53 -8.21
CA THR A 289 -37.46 2.37 -9.29
C THR A 289 -36.45 2.53 -10.39
N ASP A 290 -36.83 3.08 -11.52
CA ASP A 290 -36.00 3.55 -12.63
C ASP A 290 -35.92 5.09 -12.66
N GLU A 291 -36.28 5.74 -11.58
CA GLU A 291 -36.23 7.19 -11.44
C GLU A 291 -34.77 7.67 -11.33
N LEU A 292 -34.48 8.79 -12.00
CA LEU A 292 -33.13 9.41 -11.96
C LEU A 292 -32.70 9.78 -10.54
N ALA A 293 -33.63 9.99 -9.61
CA ALA A 293 -33.33 10.26 -8.21
C ALA A 293 -32.73 9.05 -7.48
N ASN A 294 -33.07 7.81 -7.92
CA ASN A 294 -32.59 6.58 -7.29
C ASN A 294 -31.36 5.96 -7.95
N SER A 295 -31.08 6.27 -9.22
CA SER A 295 -29.85 5.84 -9.88
C SER A 295 -29.45 6.77 -10.99
N TYR A 296 -28.19 7.21 -10.97
CA TYR A 296 -27.64 8.12 -11.98
C TYR A 296 -26.13 8.05 -12.02
N VAL A 297 -25.53 8.52 -13.10
CA VAL A 297 -24.09 8.68 -13.27
C VAL A 297 -23.72 10.15 -13.24
N SER A 298 -22.79 10.53 -12.40
CA SER A 298 -22.16 11.87 -12.38
C SER A 298 -20.74 11.78 -11.86
N ASP A 299 -19.90 12.69 -12.30
CA ASP A 299 -18.51 12.79 -11.84
C ASP A 299 -17.72 11.47 -11.95
N GLY A 300 -17.97 10.71 -13.04
CA GLY A 300 -17.29 9.46 -13.33
C GLY A 300 -17.73 8.25 -12.48
N THR A 301 -18.84 8.35 -11.73
CA THR A 301 -19.29 7.24 -10.87
C THR A 301 -20.80 7.03 -10.94
N LEU A 302 -21.27 5.79 -10.77
CA LEU A 302 -22.68 5.46 -10.57
C LEU A 302 -23.08 5.73 -9.12
N LYS A 303 -24.21 6.39 -8.91
CA LYS A 303 -24.86 6.56 -7.62
C LYS A 303 -26.12 5.72 -7.57
N ILE A 304 -26.26 4.88 -6.54
CA ILE A 304 -27.51 4.22 -6.18
C ILE A 304 -27.98 4.85 -4.87
N VAL A 305 -29.12 5.53 -4.92
CA VAL A 305 -29.62 6.38 -3.83
C VAL A 305 -30.88 5.77 -3.23
N ALA A 306 -30.81 5.44 -1.94
CA ALA A 306 -31.99 5.14 -1.14
C ALA A 306 -32.59 6.43 -0.61
N ILE A 307 -33.91 6.61 -0.77
CA ILE A 307 -34.62 7.84 -0.40
C ILE A 307 -35.84 7.50 0.48
N LYS A 308 -36.10 8.31 1.50
CA LYS A 308 -37.32 8.22 2.30
C LYS A 308 -38.45 8.96 1.61
N GLU A 309 -39.33 8.21 0.99
CA GLU A 309 -40.54 8.73 0.33
C GLU A 309 -41.60 7.65 0.21
N ASN A 310 -42.88 8.03 0.31
CA ASN A 310 -43.95 7.10 0.05
C ASN A 310 -44.14 6.90 -1.45
N TYR A 311 -43.85 5.70 -1.91
CA TYR A 311 -43.94 5.34 -3.32
C TYR A 311 -44.93 4.20 -3.54
N GLN A 312 -45.86 4.41 -4.46
CA GLN A 312 -46.77 3.38 -4.91
C GLN A 312 -46.24 2.74 -6.20
N ASN A 313 -45.94 1.46 -6.16
CA ASN A 313 -45.47 0.74 -7.34
C ASN A 313 -46.58 0.69 -8.40
N PRO A 314 -46.35 1.20 -9.63
CA PRO A 314 -47.39 1.30 -10.65
C PRO A 314 -47.87 -0.04 -11.18
N ALA A 315 -47.06 -1.09 -11.12
CA ALA A 315 -47.40 -2.42 -11.63
C ALA A 315 -48.24 -3.23 -10.62
N THR A 316 -48.05 -3.05 -9.32
CA THR A 316 -48.69 -3.85 -8.28
C THR A 316 -49.65 -3.05 -7.37
N GLY A 317 -49.52 -1.73 -7.36
CA GLY A 317 -50.27 -0.85 -6.48
C GLY A 317 -49.82 -0.87 -5.01
N SER A 318 -48.81 -1.66 -4.66
CA SER A 318 -48.26 -1.72 -3.30
C SER A 318 -47.51 -0.43 -2.95
N VAL A 319 -47.58 -0.02 -1.67
CA VAL A 319 -46.95 1.20 -1.18
C VAL A 319 -45.85 0.85 -0.21
N LYS A 320 -44.66 1.49 -0.38
CA LYS A 320 -43.51 1.38 0.53
C LYS A 320 -43.04 2.78 0.94
N PRO A 321 -42.42 2.95 2.13
CA PRO A 321 -41.98 4.24 2.65
C PRO A 321 -40.56 4.65 2.18
N TYR A 322 -39.92 3.87 1.30
CA TYR A 322 -38.63 4.14 0.76
C TYR A 322 -38.56 3.73 -0.72
N THR A 323 -37.64 4.39 -1.46
CA THR A 323 -37.26 4.01 -2.81
C THR A 323 -35.76 3.81 -2.90
N ALA A 324 -35.30 3.02 -3.85
CA ALA A 324 -33.90 2.83 -4.24
C ALA A 324 -33.83 2.30 -5.67
N ALA A 325 -32.66 1.85 -6.14
CA ALA A 325 -32.53 1.14 -7.40
C ALA A 325 -31.96 -0.27 -7.20
N ARG A 326 -32.41 -1.19 -8.09
CA ARG A 326 -31.85 -2.53 -8.30
C ARG A 326 -31.57 -2.69 -9.79
N LEU A 327 -30.29 -2.80 -10.12
CA LEU A 327 -29.80 -2.93 -11.48
C LEU A 327 -29.43 -4.39 -11.75
N ASN A 328 -29.89 -4.92 -12.90
CA ASN A 328 -29.46 -6.22 -13.43
C ASN A 328 -28.58 -5.96 -14.64
N SER A 329 -27.40 -6.58 -14.72
CA SER A 329 -26.60 -6.50 -15.93
C SER A 329 -27.26 -7.23 -17.10
N LYS A 330 -27.17 -6.64 -18.30
CA LYS A 330 -27.55 -7.29 -19.56
C LYS A 330 -26.40 -8.16 -20.10
N TYR A 331 -25.36 -8.32 -19.31
CA TYR A 331 -24.24 -9.21 -19.52
C TYR A 331 -24.31 -10.34 -18.49
N ALA A 332 -24.03 -11.56 -18.93
CA ALA A 332 -23.89 -12.72 -18.07
C ALA A 332 -22.62 -13.47 -18.43
N PHE A 333 -21.98 -14.05 -17.44
CA PHE A 333 -20.71 -14.74 -17.60
C PHE A 333 -20.66 -15.99 -16.72
N ARG A 334 -19.77 -16.90 -17.08
CA ARG A 334 -19.43 -18.07 -16.28
C ARG A 334 -17.92 -18.12 -16.18
N TYR A 335 -17.43 -18.26 -14.94
CA TYR A 335 -16.00 -18.23 -14.60
C TYR A 335 -15.31 -16.91 -14.95
N GLY A 336 -14.27 -16.61 -14.21
CA GLY A 336 -13.51 -15.39 -14.34
C GLY A 336 -13.41 -14.60 -13.04
N ARG A 337 -12.94 -13.38 -13.13
CA ARG A 337 -12.89 -12.43 -12.02
C ARG A 337 -13.89 -11.31 -12.28
N MET A 338 -14.70 -10.98 -11.29
CA MET A 338 -15.56 -9.80 -11.28
C MET A 338 -15.07 -8.85 -10.19
N GLU A 339 -15.02 -7.56 -10.50
CA GLU A 339 -14.65 -6.51 -9.56
C GLU A 339 -15.67 -5.39 -9.56
N VAL A 340 -15.94 -4.86 -8.37
CA VAL A 340 -16.69 -3.62 -8.14
C VAL A 340 -15.86 -2.73 -7.21
N ARG A 341 -15.48 -1.55 -7.66
CA ARG A 341 -14.85 -0.54 -6.80
C ARG A 341 -15.90 0.44 -6.32
N ALA A 342 -16.08 0.53 -5.02
CA ALA A 342 -17.20 1.28 -4.45
C ALA A 342 -16.91 1.90 -3.08
N LYS A 343 -17.73 2.94 -2.76
CA LYS A 343 -17.96 3.44 -1.41
C LYS A 343 -19.36 3.06 -0.99
N LEU A 344 -19.51 2.55 0.22
CA LEU A 344 -20.79 2.09 0.75
C LEU A 344 -21.40 3.15 1.68
N PRO A 345 -22.73 3.24 1.75
CA PRO A 345 -23.39 4.18 2.67
C PRO A 345 -23.12 3.82 4.13
N ASN A 346 -23.00 4.82 4.98
CA ASN A 346 -22.80 4.67 6.43
C ASN A 346 -24.09 4.86 7.23
N GLU A 347 -25.20 5.20 6.57
CA GLU A 347 -26.49 5.43 7.21
C GLU A 347 -27.11 4.11 7.66
N GLN A 348 -27.55 4.08 8.93
CA GLN A 348 -28.27 2.94 9.49
C GLN A 348 -29.56 2.65 8.74
N GLY A 349 -29.85 1.39 8.56
CA GLY A 349 -31.02 0.93 7.83
C GLY A 349 -30.80 0.64 6.36
N THR A 350 -29.62 1.00 5.79
CA THR A 350 -29.25 0.63 4.44
C THR A 350 -28.68 -0.78 4.38
N TRP A 351 -28.87 -1.45 3.25
CA TRP A 351 -28.33 -2.76 2.94
C TRP A 351 -27.86 -2.77 1.46
N PRO A 352 -26.69 -2.21 1.19
CA PRO A 352 -26.08 -2.28 -0.13
C PRO A 352 -25.56 -3.69 -0.41
N ALA A 353 -25.63 -4.13 -1.67
CA ALA A 353 -25.17 -5.43 -2.10
C ALA A 353 -24.62 -5.42 -3.53
N PHE A 354 -23.54 -6.19 -3.74
CA PHE A 354 -23.01 -6.61 -5.03
C PHE A 354 -23.05 -8.13 -5.07
N TRP A 355 -23.82 -8.67 -6.00
CA TRP A 355 -24.13 -10.09 -6.03
C TRP A 355 -24.47 -10.59 -7.42
N THR A 356 -24.60 -11.89 -7.58
CA THR A 356 -24.96 -12.51 -8.85
C THR A 356 -26.02 -13.58 -8.66
N LEU A 357 -26.87 -13.72 -9.67
CA LEU A 357 -27.82 -14.85 -9.80
C LEU A 357 -27.57 -15.61 -11.09
N GLY A 358 -27.84 -16.90 -11.06
CA GLY A 358 -27.88 -17.69 -12.29
C GLY A 358 -28.84 -17.07 -13.32
N LYS A 359 -28.39 -16.94 -14.56
CA LYS A 359 -29.13 -16.39 -15.70
C LYS A 359 -30.48 -17.08 -15.93
N ASN A 360 -30.58 -18.35 -15.53
CA ASN A 360 -31.78 -19.19 -15.62
C ASN A 360 -32.80 -18.96 -14.51
N ILE A 361 -32.61 -17.97 -13.61
CA ILE A 361 -33.54 -17.68 -12.52
C ILE A 361 -34.95 -17.40 -13.01
N SER A 362 -35.94 -18.10 -12.41
CA SER A 362 -37.37 -17.82 -12.57
C SER A 362 -37.85 -16.82 -11.51
N GLU A 363 -37.44 -15.56 -11.67
CA GLU A 363 -37.85 -14.45 -10.82
C GLU A 363 -38.61 -13.40 -11.65
N GLN A 364 -39.89 -13.21 -11.32
CA GLN A 364 -40.75 -12.27 -12.03
C GLN A 364 -40.16 -10.85 -11.98
N GLY A 365 -39.95 -10.25 -13.15
CA GLY A 365 -39.41 -8.90 -13.27
C GLY A 365 -37.88 -8.84 -13.44
N ALA A 366 -37.13 -9.93 -13.22
CA ALA A 366 -35.71 -9.98 -13.52
C ALA A 366 -35.46 -9.93 -15.03
N TYR A 367 -34.40 -9.24 -15.46
CA TYR A 367 -34.09 -9.04 -16.89
C TYR A 367 -34.06 -10.35 -17.68
N TRP A 368 -33.29 -11.32 -17.26
CA TRP A 368 -33.10 -12.56 -18.02
C TRP A 368 -34.36 -13.44 -18.09
N GLN A 369 -35.21 -13.39 -17.06
CA GLN A 369 -36.52 -14.02 -17.16
C GLN A 369 -37.38 -13.36 -18.23
N THR A 370 -37.35 -12.03 -18.36
CA THR A 370 -38.12 -11.31 -19.42
C THR A 370 -37.58 -11.64 -20.82
N GLN A 371 -36.35 -12.14 -20.92
CA GLN A 371 -35.73 -12.60 -22.15
C GLN A 371 -35.97 -14.10 -22.44
N GLY A 372 -36.73 -14.79 -21.58
CA GLY A 372 -37.13 -16.19 -21.77
C GLY A 372 -36.17 -17.23 -21.20
N TYR A 373 -35.22 -16.84 -20.35
CA TYR A 373 -34.25 -17.75 -19.71
C TYR A 373 -34.72 -18.32 -18.36
N GLY A 374 -35.79 -17.79 -17.78
CA GLY A 374 -36.27 -18.13 -16.43
C GLY A 374 -36.93 -19.50 -16.34
N ASP A 375 -36.22 -20.57 -16.11
CA ASP A 375 -36.69 -21.94 -15.97
C ASP A 375 -36.37 -22.59 -14.62
N THR A 376 -35.52 -21.98 -13.80
CA THR A 376 -35.00 -22.54 -12.56
C THR A 376 -35.38 -21.64 -11.36
N VAL A 377 -35.98 -22.23 -10.34
CA VAL A 377 -36.37 -21.50 -9.12
C VAL A 377 -35.20 -21.38 -8.16
N TRP A 378 -35.14 -20.28 -7.40
CA TRP A 378 -34.22 -20.12 -6.30
C TRP A 378 -34.36 -21.20 -5.22
N PRO A 379 -33.28 -21.76 -4.60
CA PRO A 379 -31.88 -21.41 -4.79
C PRO A 379 -31.16 -22.26 -5.86
N ALA A 380 -31.86 -23.05 -6.65
CA ALA A 380 -31.24 -23.97 -7.61
C ALA A 380 -30.55 -23.27 -8.80
N CYS A 381 -30.85 -22.00 -9.04
CA CYS A 381 -30.13 -21.17 -10.02
C CYS A 381 -28.71 -20.79 -9.56
N GLY A 382 -28.40 -20.92 -8.28
CA GLY A 382 -27.19 -20.40 -7.65
C GLY A 382 -27.27 -18.89 -7.38
N GLU A 383 -26.77 -18.47 -6.21
CA GLU A 383 -26.61 -17.06 -5.84
C GLU A 383 -25.26 -16.88 -5.17
N ILE A 384 -24.53 -15.86 -5.59
CA ILE A 384 -23.22 -15.49 -5.01
C ILE A 384 -23.30 -14.05 -4.56
N ASP A 385 -23.27 -13.83 -3.25
CA ASP A 385 -23.24 -12.51 -2.65
C ASP A 385 -21.78 -12.13 -2.43
N ILE A 386 -21.24 -11.30 -3.32
CA ILE A 386 -19.85 -10.89 -3.29
C ILE A 386 -19.63 -9.95 -2.12
N MET A 387 -20.57 -9.05 -1.89
CA MET A 387 -20.55 -8.10 -0.80
C MET A 387 -21.97 -7.76 -0.33
N GLU A 388 -22.20 -7.90 0.96
CA GLU A 388 -23.36 -7.36 1.69
C GLU A 388 -22.85 -6.64 2.95
N GLN A 389 -23.12 -5.34 3.05
CA GLN A 389 -22.65 -4.56 4.20
C GLN A 389 -23.44 -4.91 5.46
N SER A 390 -22.75 -5.14 6.56
CA SER A 390 -23.33 -5.44 7.87
C SER A 390 -24.09 -4.25 8.48
N ILE A 391 -24.95 -4.54 9.47
CA ILE A 391 -25.73 -3.52 10.19
C ILE A 391 -24.84 -2.48 10.88
N ASP A 392 -23.68 -2.89 11.39
CA ASP A 392 -22.75 -2.02 12.12
C ASP A 392 -21.88 -1.13 11.20
N LYS A 393 -21.99 -1.30 9.86
CA LYS A 393 -21.27 -0.54 8.84
C LYS A 393 -19.75 -0.67 8.87
N SER A 394 -19.18 -1.53 9.72
CA SER A 394 -17.73 -1.74 9.88
C SER A 394 -17.23 -3.05 9.27
N SER A 395 -18.14 -3.85 8.72
CA SER A 395 -17.83 -5.12 8.10
C SER A 395 -18.74 -5.42 6.92
N THR A 396 -18.31 -6.34 6.08
CA THR A 396 -19.08 -6.90 4.98
C THR A 396 -19.11 -8.41 5.10
N SER A 397 -20.19 -9.01 4.62
CA SER A 397 -20.32 -10.45 4.43
C SER A 397 -20.32 -10.81 2.95
N GLY A 398 -19.92 -12.05 2.68
CA GLY A 398 -20.16 -12.71 1.41
C GLY A 398 -20.83 -14.06 1.66
N ALA A 399 -21.65 -14.51 0.72
CA ALA A 399 -22.38 -15.76 0.86
C ALA A 399 -22.53 -16.53 -0.46
N PHE A 400 -22.77 -17.83 -0.33
CA PHE A 400 -23.12 -18.71 -1.44
C PHE A 400 -24.41 -19.43 -1.09
N HIS A 401 -25.47 -19.25 -1.89
CA HIS A 401 -26.76 -19.88 -1.68
C HIS A 401 -27.06 -20.93 -2.76
N PHE A 402 -27.34 -22.13 -2.33
CA PHE A 402 -27.60 -23.27 -3.23
C PHE A 402 -28.44 -24.35 -2.51
N PRO A 403 -28.99 -25.35 -3.21
CA PRO A 403 -29.65 -26.50 -2.59
C PRO A 403 -28.64 -27.46 -1.91
N ASN A 404 -29.00 -27.98 -0.75
CA ASN A 404 -28.29 -29.13 -0.16
C ASN A 404 -28.65 -30.44 -0.87
N ALA A 405 -28.08 -31.55 -0.42
CA ALA A 405 -28.33 -32.89 -0.98
C ALA A 405 -29.81 -33.34 -0.95
N GLN A 406 -30.65 -32.70 -0.13
CA GLN A 406 -32.09 -32.95 -0.03
C GLN A 406 -32.91 -31.98 -0.88
N GLY A 407 -32.28 -31.11 -1.66
CA GLY A 407 -32.94 -30.09 -2.47
C GLY A 407 -33.46 -28.88 -1.68
N SER A 408 -33.16 -28.78 -0.39
CA SER A 408 -33.54 -27.64 0.45
C SER A 408 -32.45 -26.56 0.40
N HIS A 409 -32.86 -25.28 0.58
CA HIS A 409 -31.93 -24.17 0.67
C HIS A 409 -30.86 -24.40 1.75
N THR A 410 -29.62 -24.17 1.38
CA THR A 410 -28.47 -24.04 2.30
C THR A 410 -27.60 -22.87 1.85
N PHE A 411 -26.73 -22.40 2.73
CA PHE A 411 -25.76 -21.36 2.39
C PHE A 411 -24.50 -21.50 3.25
N THR A 412 -23.43 -20.92 2.76
CA THR A 412 -22.21 -20.66 3.54
C THR A 412 -21.91 -19.17 3.49
N THR A 413 -21.47 -18.61 4.60
CA THR A 413 -21.15 -17.18 4.70
C THR A 413 -19.91 -16.95 5.55
N ASN A 414 -19.19 -15.88 5.25
CA ASN A 414 -18.12 -15.37 6.08
C ASN A 414 -18.13 -13.84 6.07
N HIS A 415 -17.42 -13.22 7.02
CA HIS A 415 -17.37 -11.78 7.21
C HIS A 415 -15.93 -11.29 7.24
N THR A 416 -15.72 -10.05 6.82
CA THR A 416 -14.45 -9.35 6.98
C THR A 416 -14.70 -7.91 7.41
N SER A 417 -13.77 -7.35 8.21
CA SER A 417 -13.82 -5.94 8.58
C SER A 417 -13.41 -5.08 7.40
N VAL A 418 -14.13 -4.00 7.17
CA VAL A 418 -13.82 -2.97 6.18
C VAL A 418 -14.00 -1.63 6.85
N GLU A 419 -12.90 -0.89 7.01
CA GLU A 419 -12.92 0.41 7.69
C GLU A 419 -13.21 1.54 6.71
N ASP A 420 -13.87 2.61 7.20
CA ASP A 420 -14.13 3.85 6.44
C ASP A 420 -14.81 3.62 5.07
N THR A 421 -15.83 2.77 5.05
CA THR A 421 -16.52 2.34 3.82
C THR A 421 -17.19 3.46 3.03
N ASP A 422 -17.51 4.60 3.65
CA ASP A 422 -18.11 5.78 3.00
C ASP A 422 -17.05 6.84 2.60
N GLY A 423 -15.89 6.82 3.24
CA GLY A 423 -14.77 7.74 2.95
C GLY A 423 -13.78 7.21 1.93
N THR A 424 -13.54 5.89 1.93
CA THR A 424 -12.49 5.24 1.16
C THR A 424 -13.06 4.31 0.09
N TRP A 425 -12.41 4.29 -1.06
CA TRP A 425 -12.71 3.34 -2.13
C TRP A 425 -12.16 1.97 -1.80
N HIS A 426 -13.01 0.95 -1.86
CA HIS A 426 -12.64 -0.46 -1.71
C HIS A 426 -12.97 -1.24 -2.97
N VAL A 427 -12.21 -2.29 -3.24
CA VAL A 427 -12.45 -3.24 -4.35
C VAL A 427 -13.06 -4.51 -3.77
N TYR A 428 -14.29 -4.79 -4.15
CA TYR A 428 -15.00 -6.03 -3.82
C TYR A 428 -14.97 -6.93 -5.06
N ALA A 429 -14.42 -8.13 -4.92
CA ALA A 429 -14.20 -9.00 -6.05
C ALA A 429 -14.61 -10.45 -5.79
N MET A 430 -14.82 -11.18 -6.88
CA MET A 430 -15.00 -12.62 -6.91
C MET A 430 -14.05 -13.21 -7.94
N GLU A 431 -13.30 -14.22 -7.55
CA GLU A 431 -12.65 -15.13 -8.50
C GLU A 431 -13.41 -16.45 -8.55
N TRP A 432 -13.90 -16.78 -9.74
CA TRP A 432 -14.77 -17.92 -9.96
C TRP A 432 -14.17 -18.85 -11.03
N THR A 433 -13.81 -20.04 -10.60
CA THR A 433 -13.27 -21.10 -11.44
C THR A 433 -14.18 -22.33 -11.41
N GLU A 434 -13.83 -23.36 -12.17
CA GLU A 434 -14.50 -24.66 -12.10
C GLU A 434 -14.29 -25.32 -10.72
N ASP A 435 -13.14 -25.08 -10.08
CA ASP A 435 -12.75 -25.72 -8.83
C ASP A 435 -13.14 -24.92 -7.59
N THR A 436 -13.06 -23.59 -7.64
CA THR A 436 -13.24 -22.69 -6.48
C THR A 436 -13.98 -21.41 -6.84
N ILE A 437 -14.67 -20.86 -5.83
CA ILE A 437 -15.18 -19.48 -5.86
C ILE A 437 -14.64 -18.77 -4.63
N ASP A 438 -13.83 -17.72 -4.83
CA ASP A 438 -13.22 -16.92 -3.78
C ASP A 438 -13.84 -15.51 -3.75
N LEU A 439 -14.24 -15.04 -2.57
CA LEU A 439 -14.72 -13.68 -2.35
C LEU A 439 -13.61 -12.86 -1.70
N ILE A 440 -13.39 -11.66 -2.21
CA ILE A 440 -12.18 -10.88 -2.00
C ILE A 440 -12.57 -9.43 -1.66
N VAL A 441 -11.89 -8.84 -0.70
CA VAL A 441 -11.91 -7.40 -0.44
C VAL A 441 -10.47 -6.89 -0.41
N ASP A 442 -10.15 -5.88 -1.24
CA ASP A 442 -8.83 -5.27 -1.34
C ASP A 442 -7.72 -6.33 -1.45
N ASP A 443 -7.88 -7.24 -2.43
CA ASP A 443 -7.00 -8.36 -2.74
C ASP A 443 -6.84 -9.41 -1.62
N VAL A 444 -7.64 -9.35 -0.55
CA VAL A 444 -7.64 -10.34 0.52
C VAL A 444 -8.84 -11.27 0.40
N VAL A 445 -8.60 -12.56 0.18
CA VAL A 445 -9.65 -13.59 0.17
C VAL A 445 -10.21 -13.74 1.59
N PHE A 446 -11.51 -13.51 1.77
CA PHE A 446 -12.16 -13.66 3.07
C PHE A 446 -13.16 -14.83 3.13
N HIS A 447 -13.66 -15.32 2.00
CA HIS A 447 -14.54 -16.48 1.93
C HIS A 447 -14.26 -17.29 0.67
N SER A 448 -14.31 -18.63 0.77
CA SER A 448 -14.07 -19.55 -0.34
C SER A 448 -15.09 -20.67 -0.34
N LEU A 449 -15.50 -21.09 -1.53
CA LEU A 449 -16.33 -22.27 -1.76
C LEU A 449 -15.56 -23.25 -2.66
N ASN A 450 -15.52 -24.55 -2.28
CA ASN A 450 -15.13 -25.61 -3.22
C ASN A 450 -16.27 -25.81 -4.22
N ASN A 451 -16.00 -25.52 -5.48
CA ASN A 451 -16.96 -25.55 -6.59
C ASN A 451 -16.90 -26.83 -7.44
N ALA A 452 -15.83 -27.62 -7.32
CA ALA A 452 -15.54 -28.78 -8.20
C ALA A 452 -16.67 -29.83 -8.29
N GLU A 453 -17.54 -29.91 -7.30
CA GLU A 453 -18.66 -30.85 -7.28
C GLU A 453 -20.02 -30.14 -7.08
N ASN A 454 -20.07 -28.81 -7.30
CA ASN A 454 -21.28 -28.02 -7.06
C ASN A 454 -21.93 -27.60 -8.40
N PRO A 455 -22.98 -28.32 -8.86
CA PRO A 455 -23.57 -28.06 -10.16
C PRO A 455 -24.41 -26.77 -10.23
N TYR A 456 -24.63 -26.10 -9.12
CA TYR A 456 -25.47 -24.90 -9.06
C TYR A 456 -24.74 -23.63 -9.50
N PHE A 457 -23.40 -23.67 -9.55
CA PHE A 457 -22.54 -22.59 -10.05
C PHE A 457 -21.86 -22.97 -11.38
N ASP A 458 -22.49 -23.81 -12.20
CA ASP A 458 -22.04 -24.19 -13.54
C ASP A 458 -22.83 -23.50 -14.66
N ASN A 459 -23.65 -22.52 -14.33
CA ASN A 459 -24.42 -21.71 -15.27
C ASN A 459 -23.82 -20.30 -15.40
N GLU A 460 -24.18 -19.57 -16.47
CA GLU A 460 -23.90 -18.14 -16.53
C GLU A 460 -24.66 -17.39 -15.43
N HIS A 461 -23.99 -16.46 -14.75
CA HIS A 461 -24.57 -15.54 -13.78
C HIS A 461 -24.57 -14.12 -14.33
N PHE A 462 -25.57 -13.33 -13.94
CA PHE A 462 -25.63 -11.90 -14.19
C PHE A 462 -25.43 -11.11 -12.90
N ILE A 463 -25.00 -9.87 -13.04
CA ILE A 463 -24.60 -8.99 -11.92
C ILE A 463 -25.83 -8.22 -11.43
N LEU A 464 -25.96 -8.12 -10.10
CA LEU A 464 -26.94 -7.28 -9.44
C LEU A 464 -26.25 -6.27 -8.52
N LEU A 465 -26.72 -5.03 -8.62
CA LEU A 465 -26.28 -3.91 -7.77
C LEU A 465 -27.52 -3.27 -7.16
N ASN A 466 -27.60 -3.18 -5.85
CA ASN A 466 -28.73 -2.52 -5.20
C ASN A 466 -28.40 -1.97 -3.81
N THR A 467 -29.23 -1.08 -3.32
CA THR A 467 -29.31 -0.70 -1.91
C THR A 467 -30.70 -0.99 -1.40
N ALA A 468 -30.85 -2.05 -0.57
CA ALA A 468 -32.10 -2.31 0.13
C ALA A 468 -32.21 -1.44 1.38
N MET A 469 -33.44 -1.36 1.95
CA MET A 469 -33.73 -0.64 3.18
C MET A 469 -34.38 -1.56 4.20
N GLY A 470 -33.87 -1.57 5.42
CA GLY A 470 -34.35 -2.46 6.49
C GLY A 470 -33.98 -3.92 6.19
N GLY A 471 -34.93 -4.82 6.44
CA GLY A 471 -34.76 -6.25 6.21
C GLY A 471 -33.74 -6.91 7.14
N SER A 472 -33.24 -8.05 6.70
CA SER A 472 -32.38 -8.92 7.53
C SER A 472 -31.04 -8.31 7.88
N LEU A 473 -30.38 -7.61 6.95
CA LEU A 473 -29.06 -7.01 7.14
C LEU A 473 -29.06 -5.47 7.23
N GLY A 474 -30.13 -4.79 6.81
CA GLY A 474 -30.25 -3.34 7.02
C GLY A 474 -30.68 -2.98 8.44
N GLY A 475 -31.45 -3.85 9.09
CA GLY A 475 -31.91 -3.63 10.47
C GLY A 475 -32.93 -2.49 10.61
N GLY A 476 -32.90 -1.80 11.75
CA GLY A 476 -33.79 -0.68 12.03
C GLY A 476 -33.39 0.58 11.27
N ILE A 477 -34.38 1.24 10.64
CA ILE A 477 -34.15 2.51 9.93
C ILE A 477 -34.47 3.65 10.89
N PRO A 478 -33.56 4.62 11.14
CA PRO A 478 -33.84 5.78 12.01
C PRO A 478 -35.00 6.64 11.50
N GLU A 479 -35.75 7.24 12.39
CA GLU A 479 -36.88 8.09 12.03
C GLU A 479 -36.46 9.34 11.22
N ASP A 480 -35.27 9.85 11.47
CA ASP A 480 -34.65 10.99 10.81
C ASP A 480 -33.90 10.64 9.53
N PHE A 481 -33.90 9.37 9.12
CA PHE A 481 -33.31 8.97 7.82
C PHE A 481 -34.00 9.75 6.69
N THR A 482 -33.21 10.27 5.78
CA THR A 482 -33.65 10.99 4.58
C THR A 482 -33.22 10.33 3.28
N SER A 483 -31.94 10.10 3.14
CA SER A 483 -31.34 9.45 1.98
C SER A 483 -29.96 8.90 2.31
N ALA A 484 -29.49 7.95 1.49
CA ALA A 484 -28.16 7.37 1.56
C ALA A 484 -27.69 7.02 0.16
N VAL A 485 -26.38 7.09 -0.09
CA VAL A 485 -25.80 6.90 -1.41
C VAL A 485 -24.75 5.79 -1.36
N MET A 486 -24.88 4.80 -2.23
CA MET A 486 -23.81 3.90 -2.62
C MET A 486 -23.18 4.46 -3.90
N GLU A 487 -21.87 4.64 -3.90
CA GLU A 487 -21.12 5.19 -5.03
C GLU A 487 -20.22 4.12 -5.63
N ILE A 488 -20.31 3.89 -6.95
CA ILE A 488 -19.59 2.84 -7.66
C ILE A 488 -18.74 3.49 -8.75
N ASP A 489 -17.44 3.26 -8.72
CA ASP A 489 -16.45 3.77 -9.67
C ASP A 489 -16.45 2.94 -10.96
N TYR A 490 -16.37 1.61 -10.81
CA TYR A 490 -16.45 0.70 -11.93
C TYR A 490 -17.04 -0.67 -11.55
N VAL A 491 -17.50 -1.37 -12.59
CA VAL A 491 -17.78 -2.80 -12.57
C VAL A 491 -17.04 -3.45 -13.73
N ARG A 492 -16.19 -4.43 -13.43
CA ARG A 492 -15.35 -5.11 -14.42
C ARG A 492 -15.52 -6.61 -14.35
N VAL A 493 -15.51 -7.27 -15.50
CA VAL A 493 -15.46 -8.74 -15.60
C VAL A 493 -14.27 -9.12 -16.47
N PHE A 494 -13.45 -10.00 -15.93
CA PHE A 494 -12.27 -10.55 -16.59
C PHE A 494 -12.46 -12.05 -16.76
N GLN A 495 -12.05 -12.60 -17.90
CA GLN A 495 -12.04 -14.04 -18.14
C GLN A 495 -10.66 -14.48 -18.62
N LEU A 496 -10.35 -15.76 -18.45
CA LEU A 496 -9.11 -16.32 -18.97
C LEU A 496 -9.03 -16.05 -20.47
N ASP A 497 -7.93 -15.46 -20.90
CA ASP A 497 -7.71 -15.23 -22.33
C ASP A 497 -7.57 -16.58 -23.05
N ALA A 498 -8.49 -16.87 -23.97
CA ALA A 498 -8.45 -18.08 -24.77
C ALA A 498 -7.14 -18.24 -25.59
N LEU A 499 -6.43 -17.13 -25.85
CA LEU A 499 -5.10 -17.14 -26.49
C LEU A 499 -3.99 -17.56 -25.52
N SER A 500 -4.12 -17.29 -24.23
CA SER A 500 -3.17 -17.76 -23.21
C SER A 500 -3.33 -19.26 -22.93
N ILE A 501 -4.56 -19.80 -23.06
CA ILE A 501 -4.82 -21.24 -22.94
C ILE A 501 -4.18 -22.01 -24.09
N ASN A 502 -4.14 -21.46 -25.32
CA ASN A 502 -3.48 -22.09 -26.44
C ASN A 502 -1.95 -22.16 -26.30
N THR A 503 -1.34 -21.21 -25.58
CA THR A 503 0.10 -21.28 -25.22
C THR A 503 0.37 -22.27 -24.08
N ILE A 504 -0.62 -22.60 -23.26
CA ILE A 504 -0.52 -23.63 -22.21
C ILE A 504 -0.84 -25.02 -22.78
N ALA A 505 -1.79 -25.15 -23.72
CA ALA A 505 -2.16 -26.43 -24.32
C ALA A 505 -1.09 -27.00 -25.29
N ASP A 506 -0.25 -26.13 -25.88
CA ASP A 506 0.91 -26.55 -26.71
C ASP A 506 2.21 -26.71 -25.90
N LYS A 507 2.26 -26.30 -24.65
CA LYS A 507 3.32 -26.72 -23.74
C LYS A 507 3.02 -28.15 -23.30
N LEU A 508 3.72 -29.11 -23.92
CA LEU A 508 3.85 -30.45 -23.35
C LEU A 508 3.99 -30.36 -21.85
N VAL A 509 3.02 -30.89 -21.11
CA VAL A 509 3.03 -30.87 -19.65
C VAL A 509 4.33 -31.54 -19.18
N THR A 510 5.34 -30.73 -18.86
CA THR A 510 6.58 -31.26 -18.33
C THR A 510 6.32 -31.71 -16.91
N THR A 511 6.25 -33.02 -16.70
CA THR A 511 6.09 -33.60 -15.36
C THR A 511 7.44 -33.57 -14.66
N VAL A 512 7.53 -32.87 -13.54
CA VAL A 512 8.68 -32.89 -12.63
C VAL A 512 8.36 -33.80 -11.46
N THR A 513 9.30 -34.66 -11.10
CA THR A 513 9.19 -35.57 -9.94
C THR A 513 10.41 -35.42 -9.06
N ILE A 514 10.19 -35.25 -7.76
CA ILE A 514 11.26 -35.21 -6.74
C ILE A 514 11.13 -36.39 -5.80
N TYR A 515 12.24 -37.11 -5.55
CA TYR A 515 12.23 -38.26 -4.65
C TYR A 515 13.62 -38.53 -4.04
N PRO A 516 13.71 -39.18 -2.85
CA PRO A 516 12.58 -39.40 -1.92
C PRO A 516 12.06 -38.07 -1.35
N ASN A 517 10.78 -37.98 -1.09
CA ASN A 517 10.17 -36.90 -0.35
C ASN A 517 9.19 -37.48 0.69
N PRO A 518 9.52 -37.49 1.96
CA PRO A 518 10.62 -36.79 2.65
C PRO A 518 12.03 -37.34 2.30
N ALA A 519 12.99 -36.43 2.16
CA ALA A 519 14.41 -36.70 1.95
C ALA A 519 15.21 -36.68 3.25
N VAL A 520 16.39 -37.31 3.25
CA VAL A 520 17.32 -37.25 4.40
C VAL A 520 18.59 -36.49 4.00
N ASN A 521 19.37 -37.02 3.09
CA ASN A 521 20.65 -36.46 2.68
C ASN A 521 20.80 -36.35 1.15
N GLN A 522 19.81 -36.81 0.40
CA GLN A 522 19.86 -36.88 -1.05
C GLN A 522 18.47 -36.61 -1.65
N LEU A 523 18.41 -35.88 -2.74
CA LEU A 523 17.22 -35.62 -3.54
C LEU A 523 17.49 -35.90 -5.00
N HIS A 524 16.67 -36.73 -5.62
CA HIS A 524 16.62 -36.92 -7.05
C HIS A 524 15.53 -36.05 -7.63
N VAL A 525 15.84 -35.36 -8.71
CA VAL A 525 14.88 -34.56 -9.49
C VAL A 525 14.91 -35.06 -10.91
N LYS A 526 13.74 -35.39 -11.45
CA LYS A 526 13.54 -35.88 -12.80
C LYS A 526 12.42 -35.10 -13.48
N ALA A 527 12.64 -34.65 -14.70
CA ALA A 527 11.64 -34.03 -15.55
C ALA A 527 11.49 -34.80 -16.87
N THR A 528 10.40 -34.58 -17.57
CA THR A 528 10.22 -35.12 -18.94
C THR A 528 11.01 -34.30 -19.97
N ASP A 529 11.43 -33.08 -19.63
CA ASP A 529 12.23 -32.20 -20.48
C ASP A 529 13.55 -31.80 -19.79
N VAL A 530 14.43 -31.08 -20.48
CA VAL A 530 15.74 -30.67 -19.98
C VAL A 530 15.60 -29.61 -18.89
N ILE A 531 16.12 -29.92 -17.70
CA ILE A 531 16.23 -28.97 -16.60
C ILE A 531 17.46 -28.09 -16.84
N GLN A 532 17.29 -26.79 -16.90
CA GLN A 532 18.39 -25.82 -17.00
C GLN A 532 18.87 -25.41 -15.62
N HIS A 533 17.94 -25.11 -14.72
CA HIS A 533 18.25 -24.67 -13.36
C HIS A 533 17.41 -25.38 -12.32
N LEU A 534 18.03 -25.64 -11.16
CA LEU A 534 17.40 -26.19 -9.98
C LEU A 534 17.78 -25.38 -8.76
N SER A 535 16.81 -24.89 -8.03
CA SER A 535 17.02 -24.10 -6.80
C SER A 535 16.23 -24.67 -5.64
N ILE A 536 16.81 -24.63 -4.43
CA ILE A 536 16.11 -24.93 -3.18
C ILE A 536 16.08 -23.68 -2.32
N TYR A 537 14.88 -23.35 -1.85
CA TYR A 537 14.61 -22.18 -1.02
C TYR A 537 14.14 -22.60 0.36
N ASP A 538 14.41 -21.79 1.37
CA ASP A 538 13.69 -21.86 2.64
C ASP A 538 12.30 -21.17 2.53
N LEU A 539 11.51 -21.23 3.61
CA LEU A 539 10.17 -20.62 3.65
C LEU A 539 10.20 -19.07 3.68
N GLN A 540 11.38 -18.45 3.84
CA GLN A 540 11.61 -17.02 3.72
C GLN A 540 12.06 -16.61 2.31
N GLY A 541 12.06 -17.54 1.35
CA GLY A 541 12.45 -17.27 -0.05
C GLY A 541 13.97 -17.18 -0.29
N ARG A 542 14.83 -17.47 0.71
CA ARG A 542 16.28 -17.43 0.52
C ARG A 542 16.75 -18.68 -0.22
N ILE A 543 17.57 -18.48 -1.26
CA ILE A 543 18.19 -19.57 -2.00
C ILE A 543 19.24 -20.25 -1.11
N LEU A 544 19.05 -21.55 -0.86
CA LEU A 544 19.98 -22.37 -0.10
C LEU A 544 20.87 -23.21 -1.01
N ILE A 545 20.34 -23.66 -2.15
CA ILE A 545 21.06 -24.43 -3.16
C ILE A 545 20.63 -23.90 -4.53
N HIS A 546 21.59 -23.63 -5.41
CA HIS A 546 21.35 -23.33 -6.81
C HIS A 546 22.30 -24.16 -7.68
N LYS A 547 21.78 -24.79 -8.73
CA LYS A 547 22.53 -25.68 -9.61
C LYS A 547 22.07 -25.56 -11.04
N SER A 548 22.99 -25.31 -11.99
CA SER A 548 22.76 -25.53 -13.42
C SER A 548 22.85 -27.02 -13.71
N VAL A 549 21.89 -27.56 -14.47
CA VAL A 549 21.73 -29.01 -14.68
C VAL A 549 22.00 -29.43 -16.13
N ALA A 550 21.34 -28.80 -17.12
CA ALA A 550 21.40 -29.11 -18.55
C ALA A 550 21.13 -30.60 -18.90
N GLN A 551 20.27 -31.26 -18.11
CA GLN A 551 19.84 -32.66 -18.27
C GLN A 551 18.41 -32.81 -17.75
N ASN A 552 17.71 -33.86 -18.16
CA ASN A 552 16.34 -34.13 -17.70
C ASN A 552 16.25 -34.79 -16.33
N GLN A 553 17.39 -35.07 -15.68
CA GLN A 553 17.46 -35.57 -14.31
C GLN A 553 18.73 -35.14 -13.62
N THR A 554 18.67 -34.97 -12.30
CA THR A 554 19.83 -34.66 -11.47
C THR A 554 19.67 -35.21 -10.06
N THR A 555 20.78 -35.27 -9.35
CA THR A 555 20.81 -35.63 -7.93
C THR A 555 21.53 -34.53 -7.16
N LEU A 556 20.92 -34.12 -6.03
CA LEU A 556 21.50 -33.20 -5.07
C LEU A 556 21.84 -33.92 -3.78
N GLN A 557 23.03 -33.61 -3.23
CA GLN A 557 23.32 -33.90 -1.83
C GLN A 557 22.72 -32.79 -0.98
N LEU A 558 21.87 -33.17 -0.02
CA LEU A 558 21.21 -32.24 0.88
C LEU A 558 22.01 -32.14 2.18
N ASN A 559 22.54 -30.98 2.46
CA ASN A 559 23.10 -30.65 3.77
C ASN A 559 22.24 -29.55 4.42
N LEU A 560 20.94 -29.85 4.54
CA LEU A 560 19.94 -28.92 5.06
C LEU A 560 19.40 -29.42 6.41
N PRO A 561 19.11 -28.52 7.35
CA PRO A 561 18.40 -28.86 8.59
C PRO A 561 17.05 -29.55 8.32
N LYS A 562 16.54 -30.28 9.32
CA LYS A 562 15.17 -30.81 9.25
C LYS A 562 14.17 -29.65 9.06
N GLY A 563 13.30 -29.76 8.07
CA GLY A 563 12.36 -28.69 7.76
C GLY A 563 11.62 -28.88 6.45
N ILE A 564 10.84 -27.85 6.10
CA ILE A 564 10.13 -27.75 4.83
C ILE A 564 10.87 -26.74 3.95
N TYR A 565 11.03 -27.09 2.68
CA TYR A 565 11.74 -26.31 1.67
C TYR A 565 10.93 -26.28 0.38
N ILE A 566 11.24 -25.35 -0.50
CA ILE A 566 10.68 -25.24 -1.83
C ILE A 566 11.76 -25.58 -2.85
N VAL A 567 11.47 -26.52 -3.75
CA VAL A 567 12.33 -26.87 -4.89
C VAL A 567 11.74 -26.25 -6.13
N LYS A 568 12.47 -25.33 -6.76
CA LYS A 568 12.14 -24.73 -8.05
C LYS A 568 13.00 -25.40 -9.12
N THR A 569 12.34 -25.90 -10.18
CA THR A 569 12.99 -26.52 -11.34
C THR A 569 12.61 -25.74 -12.59
N GLU A 570 13.58 -25.32 -13.37
CA GLU A 570 13.40 -24.47 -14.56
C GLU A 570 14.06 -25.11 -15.78
N GLY A 571 13.38 -25.10 -16.90
CA GLY A 571 13.87 -25.45 -18.23
C GLY A 571 13.51 -24.36 -19.24
N ASP A 572 13.88 -24.54 -20.51
CA ASP A 572 13.64 -23.53 -21.55
C ASP A 572 12.15 -23.20 -21.74
N ASN A 573 11.25 -24.17 -21.47
CA ASN A 573 9.82 -24.01 -21.70
C ASN A 573 8.94 -24.44 -20.52
N PHE A 574 9.52 -24.65 -19.33
CA PHE A 574 8.75 -25.02 -18.15
C PHE A 574 9.38 -24.49 -16.85
N GLN A 575 8.55 -24.33 -15.85
CA GLN A 575 8.91 -24.13 -14.47
C GLN A 575 8.03 -25.01 -13.60
N SER A 576 8.63 -25.67 -12.58
CA SER A 576 7.90 -26.44 -11.57
C SER A 576 8.34 -26.04 -10.20
N ILE A 577 7.40 -26.01 -9.27
CA ILE A 577 7.62 -25.70 -7.85
C ILE A 577 7.07 -26.86 -7.02
N GLU A 578 7.95 -27.49 -6.25
CA GLU A 578 7.63 -28.67 -5.44
C GLU A 578 8.00 -28.47 -3.98
N ARG A 579 7.16 -28.95 -3.08
CA ARG A 579 7.45 -28.96 -1.64
C ARG A 579 8.40 -30.11 -1.28
N LEU A 580 9.53 -29.82 -0.66
CA LEU A 580 10.48 -30.78 -0.12
C LEU A 580 10.41 -30.84 1.41
N ILE A 581 10.32 -32.03 1.97
CA ILE A 581 10.46 -32.27 3.40
C ILE A 581 11.80 -32.95 3.66
N VAL A 582 12.64 -32.35 4.51
CA VAL A 582 13.92 -32.93 4.97
C VAL A 582 13.75 -33.44 6.41
N LYS A 583 14.14 -34.72 6.67
CA LYS A 583 14.01 -35.43 7.97
C LYS A 583 15.30 -35.52 8.73
#